data_0ac8a67310c0ea04674ceb7fbb610af7
#
_entry.id   0ac8a67310c0ea04674ceb7fbb610af7
#
_cell.length_a   1.000
_cell.length_b   1.000
_cell.length_c   1.000
_cell.angle_alpha   90.00
_cell.angle_beta   90.00
_cell.angle_gamma   90.00
#
_symmetry.space_group_name_H-M   'P 1'
#
loop_
_entity.id
_entity.type
_entity.pdbx_description
1 polymer ?
#
loop_
_entity_poly.entity_id
_entity_poly.type
_entity_poly.pdbx_seq_one_letter_code
_entity_poly.pdbx_strand_id
1 'polypeptide(L)'
;MAQIKLGINTCFAVKRWPRPSDWISITKNELKLGGAQISTDLLSPSFEFSSAIKYMEEVKIVASAYDLEIHSLFTGLGAYSSNLLLSNSESERKSAFEWFCRLVDLANLVGAKGIGGHIGAISVDANKDSKSRTGLIESLKEYMFKLAEYAKSNGLEHLQFENLAVVREYGHSIVEAKDLEDSLMNSSVPWILCLDVGHPAALGRESKDNNIRDWISQPWRNTPVLQLQQSAYSSDRHAPYFSRDPIEGENSPAEIIRGVNKWEASTVPAFFEIIHPHEVSDELVLKEIKESIALWQRLIVDLGEDK
;
A
#
# COMPACT_ATOMS: atom_id res chain seq x y z
N MET A 1 -21.39 -1.09 -11.11
CA MET A 1 -20.46 -1.76 -10.18
C MET A 1 -19.06 -1.27 -10.43
N ALA A 2 -18.30 -1.06 -9.39
CA ALA A 2 -16.88 -0.75 -9.51
C ALA A 2 -16.13 -1.95 -10.13
N GLN A 3 -15.30 -1.69 -11.14
CA GLN A 3 -14.42 -2.71 -11.70
C GLN A 3 -13.17 -2.85 -10.82
N ILE A 4 -13.03 -3.96 -10.11
CA ILE A 4 -11.82 -4.25 -9.35
C ILE A 4 -10.72 -4.64 -10.34
N LYS A 5 -9.64 -3.86 -10.42
CA LYS A 5 -8.44 -4.16 -11.21
C LYS A 5 -7.39 -4.80 -10.33
N LEU A 6 -7.18 -6.09 -10.51
CA LEU A 6 -6.17 -6.83 -9.77
C LEU A 6 -4.76 -6.56 -10.31
N GLY A 7 -3.86 -6.28 -9.38
CA GLY A 7 -2.42 -6.14 -9.58
C GLY A 7 -1.65 -6.81 -8.46
N ILE A 8 -0.35 -6.57 -8.37
CA ILE A 8 0.52 -7.12 -7.32
C ILE A 8 1.48 -6.06 -6.79
N ASN A 9 1.71 -6.04 -5.48
CA ASN A 9 2.85 -5.37 -4.87
C ASN A 9 4.10 -6.23 -5.05
N THR A 10 5.20 -5.62 -5.44
CA THR A 10 6.45 -6.36 -5.75
C THR A 10 7.20 -6.87 -4.52
N CYS A 11 6.63 -6.78 -3.31
CA CYS A 11 7.18 -7.36 -2.09
C CYS A 11 7.50 -8.86 -2.24
N PHE A 12 6.72 -9.60 -3.04
CA PHE A 12 6.95 -11.03 -3.32
C PHE A 12 8.30 -11.29 -4.01
N ALA A 13 8.83 -10.30 -4.74
CA ALA A 13 10.05 -10.43 -5.53
C ALA A 13 11.33 -10.10 -4.74
N VAL A 14 11.20 -9.51 -3.55
CA VAL A 14 12.35 -9.12 -2.70
C VAL A 14 13.19 -10.35 -2.36
N LYS A 15 14.51 -10.26 -2.59
CA LYS A 15 15.50 -11.36 -2.46
C LYS A 15 15.29 -12.58 -3.34
N ARG A 16 14.18 -12.67 -4.10
CA ARG A 16 13.86 -13.80 -4.99
C ARG A 16 14.09 -13.43 -6.46
N TRP A 17 13.36 -12.45 -6.93
CA TRP A 17 13.39 -12.02 -8.34
C TRP A 17 13.58 -10.49 -8.43
N PRO A 18 14.71 -9.93 -7.91
CA PRO A 18 14.87 -8.48 -7.78
C PRO A 18 15.09 -7.77 -9.11
N ARG A 19 15.44 -8.46 -10.20
CA ARG A 19 15.66 -7.83 -11.50
C ARG A 19 14.32 -7.46 -12.16
N PRO A 20 14.19 -6.27 -12.77
CA PRO A 20 12.97 -5.86 -13.44
C PRO A 20 12.46 -6.88 -14.47
N SER A 21 13.35 -7.47 -15.27
CA SER A 21 12.99 -8.50 -16.25
C SER A 21 12.31 -9.72 -15.63
N ASP A 22 12.70 -10.10 -14.42
CA ASP A 22 12.21 -11.32 -13.78
C ASP A 22 10.82 -11.09 -13.19
N TRP A 23 10.66 -10.12 -12.26
CA TRP A 23 9.37 -9.89 -11.61
C TRP A 23 8.29 -9.38 -12.58
N ILE A 24 8.66 -8.58 -13.61
CA ILE A 24 7.72 -8.13 -14.62
C ILE A 24 7.23 -9.31 -15.46
N SER A 25 8.16 -10.18 -15.90
CA SER A 25 7.81 -11.41 -16.63
C SER A 25 6.89 -12.31 -15.80
N ILE A 26 7.22 -12.54 -14.52
CA ILE A 26 6.37 -13.33 -13.61
C ILE A 26 4.98 -12.68 -13.50
N THR A 27 4.91 -11.37 -13.21
CA THR A 27 3.63 -10.65 -13.06
C THR A 27 2.75 -10.80 -14.30
N LYS A 28 3.34 -10.59 -15.50
CA LYS A 28 2.56 -10.60 -16.74
C LYS A 28 2.28 -12.00 -17.28
N ASN A 29 3.31 -12.85 -17.29
CA ASN A 29 3.21 -14.15 -17.99
C ASN A 29 2.72 -15.29 -17.10
N GLU A 30 3.07 -15.28 -15.80
CA GLU A 30 2.68 -16.34 -14.88
C GLU A 30 1.45 -15.98 -14.04
N LEU A 31 1.41 -14.76 -13.49
CA LEU A 31 0.31 -14.29 -12.65
C LEU A 31 -0.84 -13.69 -13.47
N LYS A 32 -0.62 -13.37 -14.75
CA LYS A 32 -1.62 -12.79 -15.67
C LYS A 32 -2.24 -11.49 -15.14
N LEU A 33 -1.44 -10.67 -14.45
CA LEU A 33 -1.86 -9.37 -13.93
C LEU A 33 -1.41 -8.24 -14.85
N GLY A 34 -2.20 -7.15 -14.88
CA GLY A 34 -1.96 -5.99 -15.74
C GLY A 34 -1.30 -4.80 -15.05
N GLY A 35 -1.14 -4.84 -13.73
CA GLY A 35 -0.59 -3.73 -12.95
C GLY A 35 0.29 -4.15 -11.79
N ALA A 36 1.21 -3.27 -11.42
CA ALA A 36 2.08 -3.45 -10.26
C ALA A 36 2.18 -2.19 -9.41
N GLN A 37 2.35 -2.40 -8.10
CA GLN A 37 2.79 -1.42 -7.11
C GLN A 37 4.21 -1.80 -6.69
N ILE A 38 5.18 -0.91 -6.92
CA ILE A 38 6.59 -1.23 -6.68
C ILE A 38 6.95 -0.98 -5.22
N SER A 39 7.29 -2.04 -4.48
CA SER A 39 7.88 -1.90 -3.14
C SER A 39 9.29 -1.32 -3.21
N THR A 40 9.56 -0.31 -2.37
CA THR A 40 10.91 0.27 -2.23
C THR A 40 11.95 -0.71 -1.70
N ASP A 41 11.54 -1.87 -1.19
CA ASP A 41 12.47 -2.93 -0.76
C ASP A 41 13.27 -3.53 -1.92
N LEU A 42 12.80 -3.36 -3.17
CA LEU A 42 13.60 -3.67 -4.36
C LEU A 42 14.70 -2.63 -4.62
N LEU A 43 14.53 -1.44 -4.03
CA LEU A 43 15.46 -0.33 -4.14
C LEU A 43 16.20 -0.22 -2.83
N SER A 44 17.00 -0.86 -2.29
CA SER A 44 17.57 -0.64 -0.95
C SER A 44 17.68 0.84 -0.58
N PRO A 45 17.14 1.30 0.54
CA PRO A 45 17.18 2.71 0.94
C PRO A 45 18.60 3.23 1.22
N SER A 46 19.58 2.33 1.36
CA SER A 46 21.01 2.65 1.51
C SER A 46 21.75 2.80 0.19
N PHE A 47 21.12 2.51 -0.94
CA PHE A 47 21.76 2.69 -2.25
C PHE A 47 21.83 4.16 -2.62
N GLU A 48 22.90 4.52 -3.34
CA GLU A 48 22.96 5.83 -3.98
C GLU A 48 21.75 6.03 -4.89
N PHE A 49 21.22 7.24 -4.89
CA PHE A 49 20.06 7.59 -5.72
C PHE A 49 20.30 7.32 -7.21
N SER A 50 21.54 7.46 -7.68
CA SER A 50 21.96 7.10 -9.05
C SER A 50 21.71 5.62 -9.38
N SER A 51 21.84 4.71 -8.44
CA SER A 51 21.55 3.29 -8.64
C SER A 51 20.04 3.02 -8.71
N ALA A 52 19.25 3.74 -7.91
CA ALA A 52 17.79 3.67 -7.98
C ALA A 52 17.26 4.20 -9.31
N ILE A 53 17.83 5.29 -9.84
CA ILE A 53 17.50 5.83 -11.17
C ILE A 53 17.71 4.75 -12.24
N LYS A 54 18.90 4.13 -12.30
CA LYS A 54 19.20 3.08 -13.28
C LYS A 54 18.24 1.89 -13.21
N TYR A 55 17.91 1.47 -12.00
CA TYR A 55 16.91 0.40 -11.79
C TYR A 55 15.54 0.80 -12.35
N MET A 56 15.09 2.03 -12.09
CA MET A 56 13.81 2.52 -12.58
C MET A 56 13.79 2.77 -14.09
N GLU A 57 14.91 3.14 -14.68
CA GLU A 57 15.05 3.20 -16.16
C GLU A 57 14.86 1.81 -16.77
N GLU A 58 15.44 0.77 -16.19
CA GLU A 58 15.23 -0.62 -16.62
C GLU A 58 13.77 -1.04 -16.41
N VAL A 59 13.16 -0.73 -15.27
CA VAL A 59 11.72 -0.98 -15.02
C VAL A 59 10.88 -0.36 -16.13
N LYS A 60 11.09 0.91 -16.45
CA LYS A 60 10.36 1.64 -17.49
C LYS A 60 10.43 0.92 -18.84
N ILE A 61 11.62 0.52 -19.26
CA ILE A 61 11.84 -0.17 -20.54
C ILE A 61 11.11 -1.52 -20.56
N VAL A 62 11.30 -2.33 -19.51
CA VAL A 62 10.76 -3.68 -19.46
C VAL A 62 9.24 -3.64 -19.27
N ALA A 63 8.71 -2.79 -18.38
CA ALA A 63 7.27 -2.66 -18.16
C ALA A 63 6.55 -2.23 -19.44
N SER A 64 7.12 -1.28 -20.20
CA SER A 64 6.60 -0.87 -21.50
C SER A 64 6.58 -2.02 -22.51
N ALA A 65 7.64 -2.84 -22.57
CA ALA A 65 7.72 -3.98 -23.48
C ALA A 65 6.68 -5.08 -23.17
N TYR A 66 6.30 -5.22 -21.90
CA TYR A 66 5.30 -6.18 -21.45
C TYR A 66 3.87 -5.59 -21.33
N ASP A 67 3.67 -4.32 -21.64
CA ASP A 67 2.42 -3.60 -21.40
C ASP A 67 1.92 -3.82 -19.95
N LEU A 68 2.81 -3.56 -18.98
CA LEU A 68 2.52 -3.62 -17.56
C LEU A 68 2.38 -2.21 -16.99
N GLU A 69 1.23 -1.89 -16.41
CA GLU A 69 1.01 -0.60 -15.73
C GLU A 69 1.77 -0.57 -14.41
N ILE A 70 2.60 0.47 -14.20
CA ILE A 70 3.16 0.79 -12.89
C ILE A 70 2.25 1.81 -12.23
N HIS A 71 1.46 1.38 -11.27
CA HIS A 71 0.47 2.23 -10.60
C HIS A 71 1.11 3.22 -9.64
N SER A 72 1.97 2.74 -8.75
CA SER A 72 2.62 3.56 -7.72
C SER A 72 3.92 2.94 -7.21
N LEU A 73 4.80 3.77 -6.63
CA LEU A 73 5.86 3.29 -5.74
C LEU A 73 5.33 3.28 -4.32
N PHE A 74 5.64 2.25 -3.56
CA PHE A 74 5.11 2.05 -2.22
C PHE A 74 6.23 1.74 -1.23
N THR A 75 6.13 2.29 -0.02
CA THR A 75 7.12 2.01 1.02
C THR A 75 7.10 0.52 1.36
N GLY A 76 8.28 -0.04 1.59
CA GLY A 76 8.42 -1.44 2.00
C GLY A 76 8.85 -1.58 3.46
N LEU A 77 9.19 -2.80 3.86
CA LEU A 77 9.61 -3.14 5.23
C LEU A 77 10.84 -2.36 5.69
N GLY A 78 11.75 -1.99 4.76
CA GLY A 78 12.92 -1.18 5.09
C GLY A 78 12.53 0.21 5.60
N ALA A 79 11.60 0.88 4.95
CA ALA A 79 11.07 2.17 5.37
C ALA A 79 10.17 2.04 6.62
N TYR A 80 9.38 0.97 6.70
CA TYR A 80 8.50 0.65 7.83
C TYR A 80 9.26 0.57 9.18
N SER A 81 10.54 0.24 9.15
CA SER A 81 11.38 0.20 10.35
C SER A 81 11.75 1.57 10.93
N SER A 82 11.24 2.68 10.35
CA SER A 82 11.62 4.05 10.69
C SER A 82 10.43 4.91 11.11
N ASN A 83 10.66 5.91 11.95
CA ASN A 83 9.61 6.86 12.37
C ASN A 83 9.24 7.90 11.30
N LEU A 84 10.02 8.03 10.23
CA LEU A 84 9.82 8.90 9.06
C LEU A 84 9.31 10.32 9.45
N LEU A 85 8.17 10.74 8.86
CA LEU A 85 7.60 12.07 9.08
C LEU A 85 7.04 12.29 10.51
N LEU A 86 6.97 11.24 11.33
CA LEU A 86 6.53 11.28 12.72
C LEU A 86 7.68 11.10 13.73
N SER A 87 8.95 11.18 13.27
CA SER A 87 10.10 11.18 14.17
C SER A 87 10.06 12.37 15.15
N ASN A 88 10.53 12.16 16.37
CA ASN A 88 10.70 13.25 17.34
C ASN A 88 11.76 14.27 16.88
N SER A 89 12.72 13.86 16.07
CA SER A 89 13.78 14.71 15.53
C SER A 89 13.32 15.46 14.29
N GLU A 90 13.37 16.79 14.31
CA GLU A 90 13.06 17.61 13.14
C GLU A 90 13.99 17.31 11.95
N SER A 91 15.28 17.08 12.21
CA SER A 91 16.24 16.72 11.17
C SER A 91 15.91 15.39 10.50
N GLU A 92 15.41 14.41 11.26
CA GLU A 92 14.96 13.13 10.70
C GLU A 92 13.68 13.28 9.88
N ARG A 93 12.70 14.09 10.35
CA ARG A 93 11.50 14.39 9.56
C ARG A 93 11.84 15.08 8.24
N LYS A 94 12.80 16.02 8.27
CA LYS A 94 13.30 16.66 7.04
C LYS A 94 13.95 15.65 6.09
N SER A 95 14.81 14.78 6.61
CA SER A 95 15.44 13.72 5.80
C SER A 95 14.41 12.74 5.22
N ALA A 96 13.37 12.41 5.99
CA ALA A 96 12.26 11.59 5.50
C ALA A 96 11.48 12.29 4.37
N PHE A 97 11.21 13.60 4.51
CA PHE A 97 10.59 14.37 3.45
C PHE A 97 11.43 14.39 2.15
N GLU A 98 12.74 14.62 2.26
CA GLU A 98 13.66 14.57 1.12
C GLU A 98 13.68 13.18 0.48
N TRP A 99 13.58 12.11 1.27
CA TRP A 99 13.48 10.75 0.78
C TRP A 99 12.17 10.52 0.00
N PHE A 100 11.02 11.00 0.51
CA PHE A 100 9.76 10.95 -0.23
C PHE A 100 9.81 11.76 -1.52
N CYS A 101 10.47 12.92 -1.54
CA CYS A 101 10.68 13.68 -2.79
C CYS A 101 11.46 12.85 -3.83
N ARG A 102 12.49 12.11 -3.43
CA ARG A 102 13.20 11.20 -4.33
C ARG A 102 12.30 10.06 -4.84
N LEU A 103 11.36 9.55 -4.02
CA LEU A 103 10.38 8.58 -4.50
C LEU A 103 9.44 9.19 -5.55
N VAL A 104 9.04 10.45 -5.38
CA VAL A 104 8.28 11.19 -6.41
C VAL A 104 9.06 11.25 -7.72
N ASP A 105 10.35 11.60 -7.69
CA ASP A 105 11.20 11.65 -8.87
C ASP A 105 11.28 10.30 -9.58
N LEU A 106 11.46 9.21 -8.81
CA LEU A 106 11.51 7.85 -9.34
C LEU A 106 10.16 7.40 -9.91
N ALA A 107 9.05 7.76 -9.26
CA ALA A 107 7.70 7.47 -9.75
C ALA A 107 7.43 8.16 -11.09
N ASN A 108 7.77 9.44 -11.20
CA ASN A 108 7.66 10.16 -12.46
C ASN A 108 8.53 9.52 -13.56
N LEU A 109 9.76 9.09 -13.23
CA LEU A 109 10.68 8.46 -14.18
C LEU A 109 10.08 7.20 -14.82
N VAL A 110 9.39 6.35 -14.04
CA VAL A 110 8.77 5.12 -14.58
C VAL A 110 7.37 5.35 -15.14
N GLY A 111 6.82 6.56 -15.00
CA GLY A 111 5.45 6.89 -15.42
C GLY A 111 4.38 6.37 -14.46
N ALA A 112 4.73 6.12 -13.19
CA ALA A 112 3.76 5.80 -12.15
C ALA A 112 2.92 7.02 -11.78
N LYS A 113 1.67 6.79 -11.36
CA LYS A 113 0.72 7.85 -11.05
C LYS A 113 0.87 8.44 -9.65
N GLY A 114 1.51 7.70 -8.75
CA GLY A 114 1.65 8.13 -7.35
C GLY A 114 2.71 7.39 -6.56
N ILE A 115 2.85 7.82 -5.33
CA ILE A 115 3.65 7.13 -4.31
C ILE A 115 2.84 6.99 -3.02
N GLY A 116 3.21 6.08 -2.15
CA GLY A 116 2.54 5.94 -0.87
C GLY A 116 3.13 4.93 0.10
N GLY A 117 2.33 4.58 1.11
CA GLY A 117 2.62 3.59 2.14
C GLY A 117 2.74 4.16 3.53
N HIS A 118 3.63 3.58 4.32
CA HIS A 118 3.97 4.03 5.67
C HIS A 118 4.53 5.45 5.68
N ILE A 119 3.86 6.34 6.39
CA ILE A 119 4.24 7.76 6.47
C ILE A 119 5.01 8.10 7.75
N GLY A 120 4.99 7.21 8.74
CA GLY A 120 5.73 7.34 9.98
C GLY A 120 4.98 6.82 11.20
N ALA A 121 5.73 6.66 12.29
CA ALA A 121 5.21 6.24 13.59
C ALA A 121 5.71 7.14 14.72
N ILE A 122 4.81 7.49 15.66
CA ILE A 122 5.12 8.27 16.85
C ILE A 122 5.85 7.37 17.84
N SER A 123 6.89 7.86 18.51
CA SER A 123 7.57 7.12 19.56
C SER A 123 6.66 6.90 20.78
N VAL A 124 6.98 5.88 21.58
CA VAL A 124 6.19 5.55 22.79
C VAL A 124 6.03 6.74 23.71
N ASP A 125 7.10 7.46 23.96
CA ASP A 125 7.08 8.60 24.92
C ASP A 125 6.32 9.80 24.38
N ALA A 126 6.51 10.16 23.10
CA ALA A 126 5.77 11.23 22.46
C ALA A 126 4.27 10.91 22.34
N ASN A 127 3.90 9.64 22.14
CA ASN A 127 2.50 9.23 22.06
C ASN A 127 1.77 9.34 23.42
N LYS A 128 2.50 9.24 24.55
CA LYS A 128 1.95 9.43 25.90
C LYS A 128 1.75 10.90 26.27
N ASP A 129 2.51 11.80 25.68
CA ASP A 129 2.38 13.24 25.89
C ASP A 129 1.49 13.87 24.82
N SER A 130 0.29 14.29 25.21
CA SER A 130 -0.72 14.80 24.26
C SER A 130 -0.23 16.02 23.48
N LYS A 131 0.60 16.87 24.07
CA LYS A 131 1.16 18.07 23.40
C LYS A 131 2.15 17.65 22.32
N SER A 132 3.07 16.75 22.64
CA SER A 132 4.05 16.23 21.68
C SER A 132 3.35 15.49 20.53
N ARG A 133 2.36 14.64 20.87
CA ARG A 133 1.57 13.91 19.86
C ARG A 133 0.87 14.88 18.91
N THR A 134 0.17 15.89 19.43
CA THR A 134 -0.53 16.89 18.60
C THR A 134 0.47 17.65 17.71
N GLY A 135 1.59 18.12 18.25
CA GLY A 135 2.60 18.83 17.46
C GLY A 135 3.23 17.98 16.35
N LEU A 136 3.41 16.67 16.58
CA LEU A 136 3.90 15.77 15.55
C LEU A 136 2.86 15.53 14.44
N ILE A 137 1.58 15.43 14.78
CA ILE A 137 0.50 15.29 13.79
C ILE A 137 0.35 16.55 12.96
N GLU A 138 0.43 17.74 13.56
CA GLU A 138 0.43 19.00 12.83
C GLU A 138 1.61 19.09 11.87
N SER A 139 2.82 18.76 12.33
CA SER A 139 4.01 18.71 11.50
C SER A 139 3.88 17.69 10.36
N LEU A 140 3.30 16.51 10.61
CA LEU A 140 3.01 15.52 9.58
C LEU A 140 2.15 16.12 8.47
N LYS A 141 1.03 16.75 8.83
CA LYS A 141 0.10 17.37 7.86
C LYS A 141 0.80 18.43 7.02
N GLU A 142 1.67 19.27 7.63
CA GLU A 142 2.46 20.25 6.88
C GLU A 142 3.40 19.60 5.86
N TYR A 143 4.10 18.53 6.22
CA TYR A 143 4.95 17.79 5.28
C TYR A 143 4.14 17.12 4.19
N MET A 144 2.97 16.58 4.50
CA MET A 144 2.08 15.99 3.51
C MET A 144 1.58 17.03 2.50
N PHE A 145 1.25 18.26 2.90
CA PHE A 145 0.94 19.35 1.99
C PHE A 145 2.13 19.69 1.06
N LYS A 146 3.33 19.87 1.63
CA LYS A 146 4.55 20.16 0.85
C LYS A 146 4.87 19.04 -0.14
N LEU A 147 4.66 17.79 0.27
CA LEU A 147 4.89 16.64 -0.61
C LEU A 147 3.86 16.61 -1.76
N ALA A 148 2.61 16.98 -1.51
CA ALA A 148 1.59 17.08 -2.55
C ALA A 148 1.91 18.19 -3.58
N GLU A 149 2.48 19.33 -3.14
CA GLU A 149 2.98 20.37 -4.05
C GLU A 149 4.13 19.85 -4.92
N TYR A 150 5.09 19.15 -4.30
CA TYR A 150 6.21 18.56 -5.02
C TYR A 150 5.74 17.49 -6.02
N ALA A 151 4.84 16.61 -5.61
CA ALA A 151 4.25 15.57 -6.44
C ALA A 151 3.54 16.17 -7.66
N LYS A 152 2.72 17.22 -7.45
CA LYS A 152 2.05 17.95 -8.54
C LYS A 152 3.03 18.54 -9.54
N SER A 153 4.09 19.17 -9.05
CA SER A 153 5.13 19.78 -9.89
C SER A 153 5.90 18.75 -10.72
N ASN A 154 5.93 17.49 -10.28
CA ASN A 154 6.56 16.36 -10.96
C ASN A 154 5.56 15.46 -11.70
N GLY A 155 4.31 15.89 -11.88
CA GLY A 155 3.34 15.22 -12.75
C GLY A 155 2.63 14.01 -12.13
N LEU A 156 2.75 13.75 -10.82
CA LEU A 156 1.98 12.71 -10.15
C LEU A 156 0.50 13.12 -10.03
N GLU A 157 -0.38 12.12 -10.05
CA GLU A 157 -1.83 12.30 -9.97
C GLU A 157 -2.35 12.20 -8.52
N HIS A 158 -1.67 11.43 -7.64
CA HIS A 158 -2.08 11.23 -6.25
C HIS A 158 -0.91 10.83 -5.34
N LEU A 159 -1.15 10.92 -4.05
CA LEU A 159 -0.33 10.35 -2.98
C LEU A 159 -1.18 9.38 -2.15
N GLN A 160 -0.57 8.43 -1.48
CA GLN A 160 -1.29 7.43 -0.68
C GLN A 160 -0.77 7.42 0.75
N PHE A 161 -1.67 7.28 1.71
CA PHE A 161 -1.36 6.90 3.09
C PHE A 161 -2.07 5.59 3.42
N GLU A 162 -1.48 4.79 4.28
CA GLU A 162 -1.95 3.44 4.57
C GLU A 162 -2.56 3.35 5.97
N ASN A 163 -3.62 2.53 6.12
CA ASN A 163 -4.17 2.16 7.42
C ASN A 163 -3.30 1.06 8.04
N LEU A 164 -2.28 1.45 8.79
CA LEU A 164 -1.34 0.49 9.40
C LEU A 164 -1.89 -0.15 10.68
N ALA A 165 -1.23 -1.23 11.14
CA ALA A 165 -1.71 -2.05 12.25
C ALA A 165 -1.19 -1.62 13.64
N VAL A 166 -0.46 -0.50 13.74
CA VAL A 166 0.14 -0.02 14.99
C VAL A 166 -0.50 1.28 15.45
N VAL A 167 -1.03 1.32 16.67
CA VAL A 167 -1.74 2.50 17.23
C VAL A 167 -0.93 3.80 17.33
N ARG A 168 0.35 3.76 17.04
CA ARG A 168 1.24 4.93 16.98
C ARG A 168 1.50 5.43 15.55
N GLU A 169 0.91 4.79 14.58
CA GLU A 169 0.92 5.16 13.15
C GLU A 169 -0.37 5.92 12.85
N TYR A 170 -0.23 7.22 12.58
CA TYR A 170 -1.41 8.08 12.42
C TYR A 170 -2.17 7.72 11.14
N GLY A 171 -3.43 7.37 11.28
CA GLY A 171 -4.26 6.78 10.23
C GLY A 171 -4.63 5.30 10.48
N HIS A 172 -4.14 4.70 11.59
CA HIS A 172 -4.44 3.31 11.96
C HIS A 172 -5.92 3.06 12.31
N SER A 173 -6.66 4.10 12.64
CA SER A 173 -8.10 4.05 12.93
C SER A 173 -8.92 4.80 11.88
N ILE A 174 -10.19 4.41 11.73
CA ILE A 174 -11.12 5.09 10.81
C ILE A 174 -11.19 6.59 11.10
N VAL A 175 -11.21 6.97 12.38
CA VAL A 175 -11.27 8.38 12.80
C VAL A 175 -10.03 9.15 12.35
N GLU A 176 -8.84 8.59 12.53
CA GLU A 176 -7.60 9.25 12.13
C GLU A 176 -7.41 9.26 10.61
N ALA A 177 -7.80 8.19 9.91
CA ALA A 177 -7.79 8.14 8.46
C ALA A 177 -8.75 9.21 7.85
N LYS A 178 -9.92 9.39 8.44
CA LYS A 178 -10.86 10.45 8.08
C LYS A 178 -10.30 11.83 8.37
N ASP A 179 -9.63 12.03 9.51
CA ASP A 179 -8.99 13.29 9.83
C ASP A 179 -7.88 13.65 8.82
N LEU A 180 -7.09 12.67 8.37
CA LEU A 180 -6.13 12.90 7.29
C LEU A 180 -6.82 13.29 5.98
N GLU A 181 -7.84 12.54 5.56
CA GLU A 181 -8.59 12.83 4.34
C GLU A 181 -9.20 14.24 4.36
N ASP A 182 -9.83 14.63 5.47
CA ASP A 182 -10.47 15.93 5.63
C ASP A 182 -9.45 17.07 5.73
N SER A 183 -8.36 16.86 6.50
CA SER A 183 -7.31 17.87 6.65
C SER A 183 -6.59 18.16 5.34
N LEU A 184 -6.42 17.15 4.48
CA LEU A 184 -5.64 17.23 3.24
C LEU A 184 -6.52 17.46 1.98
N MET A 185 -7.82 17.74 2.15
CA MET A 185 -8.76 17.88 1.03
C MET A 185 -8.37 18.97 0.00
N ASN A 186 -7.60 19.97 0.42
CA ASN A 186 -7.16 21.08 -0.43
C ASN A 186 -5.69 20.94 -0.88
N SER A 187 -5.09 19.76 -0.75
CA SER A 187 -3.72 19.50 -1.23
C SER A 187 -3.65 19.54 -2.76
N SER A 188 -2.47 19.86 -3.31
CA SER A 188 -2.25 20.08 -4.75
C SER A 188 -2.50 18.83 -5.61
N VAL A 189 -2.30 17.63 -5.05
CA VAL A 189 -2.79 16.34 -5.52
C VAL A 189 -3.51 15.65 -4.37
N PRO A 190 -4.54 14.82 -4.62
CA PRO A 190 -5.26 14.14 -3.54
C PRO A 190 -4.37 13.15 -2.80
N TRP A 191 -4.56 13.10 -1.48
CA TRP A 191 -4.13 11.99 -0.66
C TRP A 191 -5.24 10.95 -0.61
N ILE A 192 -4.94 9.72 -0.99
CA ILE A 192 -5.88 8.60 -1.12
C ILE A 192 -5.53 7.56 -0.07
N LEU A 193 -6.53 7.00 0.60
CA LEU A 193 -6.31 5.87 1.48
C LEU A 193 -5.84 4.66 0.66
N CYS A 194 -4.69 4.09 1.02
CA CYS A 194 -4.34 2.72 0.69
C CYS A 194 -4.92 1.84 1.80
N LEU A 195 -6.02 1.16 1.52
CA LEU A 195 -6.69 0.28 2.47
C LEU A 195 -6.10 -1.12 2.35
N ASP A 196 -5.16 -1.45 3.23
CA ASP A 196 -4.76 -2.84 3.45
C ASP A 196 -5.87 -3.56 4.22
N VAL A 197 -6.41 -4.60 3.60
CA VAL A 197 -7.59 -5.29 4.14
C VAL A 197 -7.28 -6.22 5.30
N GLY A 198 -6.02 -6.54 5.54
CA GLY A 198 -5.58 -7.36 6.67
C GLY A 198 -5.27 -6.56 7.94
N HIS A 199 -4.85 -5.30 7.81
CA HIS A 199 -4.44 -4.47 8.95
C HIS A 199 -5.54 -4.22 9.99
N PRO A 200 -6.84 -4.07 9.64
CA PRO A 200 -7.88 -3.97 10.66
C PRO A 200 -7.86 -5.13 11.67
N ALA A 201 -7.77 -6.37 11.23
CA ALA A 201 -7.70 -7.52 12.12
C ALA A 201 -6.43 -7.52 12.98
N ALA A 202 -5.30 -7.07 12.41
CA ALA A 202 -4.02 -7.01 13.12
C ALA A 202 -4.03 -6.02 14.31
N LEU A 203 -4.94 -5.04 14.35
CA LEU A 203 -5.18 -4.18 15.51
C LEU A 203 -5.65 -4.94 16.76
N GLY A 204 -6.13 -6.16 16.59
CA GLY A 204 -6.58 -7.04 17.67
C GLY A 204 -8.07 -6.95 17.99
N ARG A 205 -8.57 -7.92 18.76
CA ARG A 205 -10.00 -8.08 19.07
C ARG A 205 -10.63 -6.89 19.79
N GLU A 206 -9.87 -6.21 20.62
CA GLU A 206 -10.34 -5.09 21.44
C GLU A 206 -10.44 -3.77 20.67
N SER A 207 -9.87 -3.71 19.46
CA SER A 207 -10.01 -2.54 18.62
C SER A 207 -11.42 -2.45 18.02
N LYS A 208 -12.03 -1.27 18.11
CA LYS A 208 -13.32 -0.99 17.47
C LYS A 208 -13.22 -0.93 15.93
N ASP A 209 -12.01 -0.74 15.41
CA ASP A 209 -11.71 -0.60 13.99
C ASP A 209 -11.11 -1.90 13.38
N ASN A 210 -11.29 -3.05 14.06
CA ASN A 210 -10.72 -4.35 13.65
C ASN A 210 -11.50 -5.07 12.54
N ASN A 211 -12.61 -4.51 12.08
CA ASN A 211 -13.47 -5.13 11.08
C ASN A 211 -13.33 -4.38 9.73
N ILE A 212 -12.85 -5.06 8.71
CA ILE A 212 -12.69 -4.50 7.36
C ILE A 212 -14.01 -3.97 6.76
N ARG A 213 -15.16 -4.52 7.13
CA ARG A 213 -16.46 -4.03 6.65
C ARG A 213 -16.72 -2.59 7.08
N ASP A 214 -16.28 -2.21 8.28
CA ASP A 214 -16.47 -0.85 8.79
C ASP A 214 -15.64 0.15 8.01
N TRP A 215 -14.42 -0.23 7.58
CA TRP A 215 -13.58 0.57 6.69
C TRP A 215 -14.16 0.71 5.29
N ILE A 216 -14.61 -0.40 4.69
CA ILE A 216 -15.18 -0.40 3.34
C ILE A 216 -16.49 0.39 3.28
N SER A 217 -17.27 0.41 4.36
CA SER A 217 -18.55 1.13 4.40
C SER A 217 -18.41 2.65 4.60
N GLN A 218 -17.21 3.16 4.87
CA GLN A 218 -17.00 4.60 5.01
C GLN A 218 -17.20 5.34 3.69
N PRO A 219 -17.79 6.54 3.72
CA PRO A 219 -17.87 7.41 2.55
C PRO A 219 -16.52 8.13 2.33
N TRP A 220 -15.55 7.43 1.75
CA TRP A 220 -14.26 8.03 1.40
C TRP A 220 -14.43 9.05 0.28
N ARG A 221 -13.73 10.20 0.35
CA ARG A 221 -13.77 11.26 -0.69
C ARG A 221 -13.17 10.77 -2.00
N ASN A 222 -12.06 10.07 -1.88
CA ASN A 222 -11.39 9.46 -3.02
C ASN A 222 -11.54 7.94 -2.91
N THR A 223 -11.71 7.27 -4.04
CA THR A 223 -11.74 5.81 -4.06
C THR A 223 -10.43 5.24 -3.51
N PRO A 224 -10.47 4.44 -2.43
CA PRO A 224 -9.27 3.83 -1.89
C PRO A 224 -8.58 2.91 -2.91
N VAL A 225 -7.26 2.82 -2.80
CA VAL A 225 -6.48 1.71 -3.36
C VAL A 225 -6.51 0.57 -2.36
N LEU A 226 -6.71 -0.66 -2.81
CA LEU A 226 -6.70 -1.82 -1.91
C LEU A 226 -5.36 -2.54 -1.94
N GLN A 227 -4.91 -2.98 -0.77
CA GLN A 227 -3.90 -4.04 -0.65
C GLN A 227 -4.58 -5.30 -0.11
N LEU A 228 -4.27 -6.44 -0.75
CA LEU A 228 -4.95 -7.70 -0.54
C LEU A 228 -4.00 -8.69 0.12
N GLN A 229 -4.24 -8.97 1.38
CA GLN A 229 -3.51 -9.95 2.17
C GLN A 229 -4.39 -10.51 3.28
N GLN A 230 -3.97 -11.61 3.90
CA GLN A 230 -4.61 -12.18 5.07
C GLN A 230 -3.78 -11.92 6.32
N SER A 231 -4.43 -11.40 7.34
CA SER A 231 -3.90 -11.29 8.70
C SER A 231 -4.77 -12.04 9.69
N ALA A 232 -4.32 -12.15 10.93
CA ALA A 232 -5.10 -12.70 12.02
C ALA A 232 -5.19 -11.65 13.15
N TYR A 233 -6.06 -11.87 14.13
CA TYR A 233 -6.13 -10.95 15.26
C TYR A 233 -4.78 -10.78 15.95
N SER A 234 -4.38 -9.53 16.13
CA SER A 234 -3.11 -9.11 16.73
C SER A 234 -1.85 -9.63 16.02
N SER A 235 -1.96 -9.97 14.73
CA SER A 235 -0.84 -10.46 13.94
C SER A 235 -0.96 -10.04 12.48
N ASP A 236 -0.13 -9.10 12.08
CA ASP A 236 0.03 -8.74 10.69
C ASP A 236 0.87 -9.81 9.99
N ARG A 237 0.29 -10.48 8.99
CA ARG A 237 0.86 -11.72 8.43
C ARG A 237 1.19 -11.63 6.96
N HIS A 238 0.60 -10.72 6.23
CA HIS A 238 0.69 -10.64 4.76
C HIS A 238 0.56 -12.02 4.08
N ALA A 239 -0.35 -12.86 4.62
CA ALA A 239 -0.50 -14.24 4.18
C ALA A 239 -1.36 -14.36 2.91
N PRO A 240 -1.17 -15.42 2.10
CA PRO A 240 -1.99 -15.70 0.94
C PRO A 240 -3.43 -16.10 1.31
N TYR A 241 -4.32 -15.99 0.33
CA TYR A 241 -5.70 -16.47 0.46
C TYR A 241 -5.78 -17.96 0.13
N PHE A 242 -6.31 -18.72 1.07
CA PHE A 242 -6.48 -20.16 0.90
C PHE A 242 -7.94 -20.56 0.76
N SER A 243 -8.20 -21.61 -0.02
CA SER A 243 -9.51 -22.27 -0.08
C SER A 243 -9.65 -23.29 1.07
N ARG A 244 -9.60 -22.82 2.32
CA ARG A 244 -9.75 -23.59 3.56
C ARG A 244 -10.62 -22.80 4.53
N ASP A 245 -10.97 -23.44 5.64
CA ASP A 245 -11.63 -22.72 6.74
C ASP A 245 -10.75 -21.54 7.22
N PRO A 246 -11.33 -20.34 7.35
CA PRO A 246 -10.57 -19.16 7.72
C PRO A 246 -10.03 -19.28 9.15
N ILE A 247 -8.83 -18.77 9.35
CA ILE A 247 -8.30 -18.52 10.70
C ILE A 247 -9.03 -17.30 11.27
N GLU A 248 -9.20 -17.26 12.57
CA GLU A 248 -9.91 -16.17 13.22
C GLU A 248 -9.18 -14.81 12.97
N GLY A 249 -9.93 -13.85 12.47
CA GLY A 249 -9.42 -12.56 12.01
C GLY A 249 -9.16 -12.48 10.51
N GLU A 250 -9.09 -13.60 9.79
CA GLU A 250 -8.98 -13.57 8.33
C GLU A 250 -10.25 -12.96 7.70
N ASN A 251 -10.05 -12.11 6.71
CA ASN A 251 -11.15 -11.44 6.02
C ASN A 251 -11.70 -12.29 4.87
N SER A 252 -12.95 -12.06 4.51
CA SER A 252 -13.61 -12.74 3.40
C SER A 252 -13.49 -11.92 2.12
N PRO A 253 -12.81 -12.43 1.06
CA PRO A 253 -12.78 -11.78 -0.24
C PRO A 253 -14.17 -11.45 -0.80
N ALA A 254 -15.14 -12.35 -0.62
CA ALA A 254 -16.51 -12.13 -1.08
C ALA A 254 -17.19 -10.93 -0.39
N GLU A 255 -16.94 -10.73 0.89
CA GLU A 255 -17.48 -9.58 1.63
C GLU A 255 -16.82 -8.27 1.21
N ILE A 256 -15.50 -8.28 0.98
CA ILE A 256 -14.77 -7.12 0.47
C ILE A 256 -15.33 -6.74 -0.90
N ILE A 257 -15.46 -7.70 -1.83
CA ILE A 257 -15.99 -7.47 -3.17
C ILE A 257 -17.42 -6.91 -3.11
N ARG A 258 -18.31 -7.47 -2.29
CA ARG A 258 -19.68 -6.96 -2.12
C ARG A 258 -19.69 -5.53 -1.55
N GLY A 259 -18.78 -5.21 -0.65
CA GLY A 259 -18.65 -3.86 -0.10
C GLY A 259 -18.15 -2.86 -1.13
N VAL A 260 -17.07 -3.20 -1.83
CA VAL A 260 -16.47 -2.37 -2.88
C VAL A 260 -17.43 -2.13 -4.06
N ASN A 261 -18.26 -3.12 -4.40
CA ASN A 261 -19.29 -2.97 -5.44
C ASN A 261 -20.34 -1.90 -5.15
N LYS A 262 -20.43 -1.41 -3.90
CA LYS A 262 -21.30 -0.30 -3.51
C LYS A 262 -20.63 1.07 -3.67
N TRP A 263 -19.33 1.12 -3.93
CA TRP A 263 -18.63 2.39 -4.14
C TRP A 263 -19.03 3.03 -5.47
N GLU A 264 -19.15 4.35 -5.46
CA GLU A 264 -19.40 5.14 -6.66
C GLU A 264 -18.09 5.37 -7.45
N ALA A 265 -17.45 4.26 -7.85
CA ALA A 265 -16.20 4.28 -8.58
C ALA A 265 -16.31 3.45 -9.86
N SER A 266 -15.71 3.94 -10.95
CA SER A 266 -15.61 3.14 -12.19
C SER A 266 -14.60 2.00 -12.06
N THR A 267 -13.52 2.26 -11.34
CA THR A 267 -12.40 1.31 -11.18
C THR A 267 -11.82 1.42 -9.77
N VAL A 268 -11.49 0.27 -9.17
CA VAL A 268 -10.80 0.16 -7.89
C VAL A 268 -9.51 -0.63 -8.09
N PRO A 269 -8.34 0.00 -7.97
CA PRO A 269 -7.07 -0.71 -8.00
C PRO A 269 -6.92 -1.57 -6.75
N ALA A 270 -6.48 -2.83 -6.91
CA ALA A 270 -6.32 -3.77 -5.82
C ALA A 270 -5.06 -4.62 -6.04
N PHE A 271 -4.10 -4.54 -5.14
CA PHE A 271 -2.79 -5.16 -5.28
C PHE A 271 -2.61 -6.25 -4.23
N PHE A 272 -2.29 -7.46 -4.66
CA PHE A 272 -1.88 -8.51 -3.72
C PHE A 272 -0.57 -8.10 -3.05
N GLU A 273 -0.57 -8.02 -1.73
CA GLU A 273 0.60 -7.77 -0.92
C GLU A 273 0.85 -8.96 0.00
N ILE A 274 1.41 -10.01 -0.61
CA ILE A 274 1.68 -11.29 0.05
C ILE A 274 3.18 -11.42 0.27
N ILE A 275 3.58 -11.60 1.53
CA ILE A 275 4.99 -11.69 1.93
C ILE A 275 5.24 -13.07 2.55
N HIS A 276 5.99 -13.89 1.86
CA HIS A 276 6.43 -15.17 2.38
C HIS A 276 7.77 -15.06 3.11
N PRO A 277 7.98 -15.81 4.18
CA PRO A 277 9.32 -15.97 4.75
C PRO A 277 10.33 -16.37 3.67
N HIS A 278 11.56 -15.85 3.75
CA HIS A 278 12.55 -16.07 2.71
C HIS A 278 13.01 -17.53 2.59
N GLU A 279 12.75 -18.35 3.62
CA GLU A 279 13.05 -19.78 3.67
C GLU A 279 12.04 -20.65 2.92
N VAL A 280 10.88 -20.10 2.56
CA VAL A 280 9.86 -20.80 1.76
C VAL A 280 10.37 -20.96 0.33
N SER A 281 10.14 -22.13 -0.29
CA SER A 281 10.59 -22.37 -1.68
C SER A 281 9.88 -21.44 -2.67
N ASP A 282 10.60 -21.05 -3.72
CA ASP A 282 10.11 -20.13 -4.73
C ASP A 282 8.90 -20.70 -5.49
N GLU A 283 8.86 -22.03 -5.70
CA GLU A 283 7.73 -22.73 -6.33
C GLU A 283 6.46 -22.63 -5.47
N LEU A 284 6.60 -22.77 -4.14
CA LEU A 284 5.45 -22.64 -3.24
C LEU A 284 4.95 -21.21 -3.18
N VAL A 285 5.84 -20.22 -3.16
CA VAL A 285 5.49 -18.79 -3.21
C VAL A 285 4.64 -18.50 -4.44
N LEU A 286 5.11 -18.87 -5.64
CA LEU A 286 4.36 -18.64 -6.87
C LEU A 286 3.05 -19.39 -6.91
N LYS A 287 3.02 -20.62 -6.40
CA LYS A 287 1.79 -21.43 -6.32
C LYS A 287 0.73 -20.73 -5.47
N GLU A 288 1.07 -20.31 -4.26
CA GLU A 288 0.13 -19.70 -3.31
C GLU A 288 -0.36 -18.34 -3.78
N ILE A 289 0.49 -17.54 -4.42
CA ILE A 289 0.08 -16.29 -5.07
C ILE A 289 -0.91 -16.57 -6.22
N LYS A 290 -0.64 -17.55 -7.09
CA LYS A 290 -1.54 -17.94 -8.18
C LYS A 290 -2.89 -18.42 -7.66
N GLU A 291 -2.92 -19.22 -6.59
CA GLU A 291 -4.14 -19.70 -5.95
C GLU A 291 -4.96 -18.53 -5.35
N SER A 292 -4.29 -17.57 -4.72
CA SER A 292 -4.91 -16.35 -4.19
C SER A 292 -5.56 -15.51 -5.31
N ILE A 293 -4.84 -15.31 -6.41
CA ILE A 293 -5.34 -14.56 -7.57
C ILE A 293 -6.55 -15.28 -8.19
N ALA A 294 -6.45 -16.59 -8.40
CA ALA A 294 -7.53 -17.38 -8.99
C ALA A 294 -8.81 -17.35 -8.14
N LEU A 295 -8.67 -17.39 -6.81
CA LEU A 295 -9.79 -17.24 -5.88
C LEU A 295 -10.50 -15.90 -6.06
N TRP A 296 -9.74 -14.80 -6.06
CA TRP A 296 -10.28 -13.46 -6.23
C TRP A 296 -10.93 -13.25 -7.60
N GLN A 297 -10.27 -13.68 -8.68
CA GLN A 297 -10.81 -13.58 -10.04
C GLN A 297 -12.15 -14.31 -10.17
N ARG A 298 -12.26 -15.53 -9.66
CA ARG A 298 -13.51 -16.29 -9.64
C ARG A 298 -14.60 -15.54 -8.87
N LEU A 299 -14.32 -15.09 -7.66
CA LEU A 299 -15.31 -14.40 -6.85
C LEU A 299 -15.76 -13.05 -7.44
N ILE A 300 -14.86 -12.33 -8.13
CA ILE A 300 -15.23 -11.09 -8.86
C ILE A 300 -16.23 -11.39 -9.97
N VAL A 301 -16.03 -12.49 -10.71
CA VAL A 301 -16.97 -12.92 -11.77
C VAL A 301 -18.30 -13.35 -11.14
N ASP A 302 -18.27 -14.31 -10.20
CA ASP A 302 -19.46 -14.88 -9.57
C ASP A 302 -20.36 -13.79 -8.93
N LEU A 303 -19.75 -12.83 -8.21
CA LEU A 303 -20.48 -11.75 -7.54
C LEU A 303 -20.79 -10.56 -8.46
N GLY A 304 -20.26 -10.56 -9.68
CA GLY A 304 -20.59 -9.61 -10.73
C GLY A 304 -21.83 -10.00 -11.56
N GLU A 305 -22.16 -11.28 -11.59
CA GLU A 305 -23.29 -11.84 -12.35
C GLU A 305 -24.60 -11.91 -11.55
N ASP A 306 -24.56 -11.77 -10.21
CA ASP A 306 -25.71 -11.83 -9.30
C ASP A 306 -26.63 -10.59 -9.38
N LYS A 307 -26.99 -10.13 -10.62
CA LYS A 307 -27.95 -9.03 -10.87
C LYS A 307 -29.04 -9.40 -11.85
#